data_20f009bf55d8ac26d057d557e34702eb
#
_entry.id   20f009bf55d8ac26d057d557e34702eb
#
_cell.length_a   1.000
_cell.length_b   1.000
_cell.length_c   1.000
_cell.angle_alpha   90.00
_cell.angle_beta   90.00
_cell.angle_gamma   90.00
#
_symmetry.space_group_name_H-M   'P 1'
#
loop_
_entity.id
_entity.type
_entity.pdbx_description
1 polymer ?
#
loop_
_entity_poly.entity_id
_entity_poly.type
_entity_poly.pdbx_seq_one_letter_code
_entity_poly.pdbx_strand_id
1 'polypeptide(L)'
;MPPLKNMSKTLHPSSSVPLRLSVVSLAGCLACLTGTAAMAQTAAPAVASASDALPAAAPAASGTPPAQWRVRGFSVIGDNPLGSTETLLVMAPFLRSELSLDTLQQATSALEARLQAKGHALHRVVLPPQEVTETLTLQVVKFAIGKVNVEGAGAFGEANIRRSLPELQEGGTPHFHALAVQTALANDNPAKQVQVALKASDDNPDLIDATVRVQAAPPLQWSASLSNTGTASTGRDRLSLVGSHANLFERDHQLSVAYTTSLARPSDVRQVGLTYRVPFYTVGGM
;
A
#
# COMPACT_ATOMS: atom_id res chain seq x y z
N MET A 1 -20.53 70.56 42.92
CA MET A 1 -20.74 70.28 41.48
C MET A 1 -19.52 70.75 40.75
N PRO A 2 -18.68 69.80 40.25
CA PRO A 2 -17.71 70.11 39.22
C PRO A 2 -18.09 69.39 37.90
N PRO A 3 -17.68 69.88 36.70
CA PRO A 3 -18.21 69.51 35.41
C PRO A 3 -17.54 68.29 34.85
N LEU A 4 -18.30 67.51 34.04
CA LEU A 4 -17.92 66.31 33.29
C LEU A 4 -16.92 66.65 32.21
N LYS A 5 -15.76 65.95 32.19
CA LYS A 5 -14.74 66.00 31.17
C LYS A 5 -15.12 65.06 30.01
N ASN A 6 -15.32 65.62 28.84
CA ASN A 6 -15.57 64.95 27.58
C ASN A 6 -14.27 64.24 27.12
N MET A 7 -14.24 62.89 27.08
CA MET A 7 -13.17 62.11 26.45
C MET A 7 -13.61 61.63 25.08
N SER A 8 -13.21 62.36 24.05
CA SER A 8 -13.30 61.92 22.67
C SER A 8 -12.30 60.77 22.42
N LYS A 9 -12.78 59.56 22.23
CA LYS A 9 -11.96 58.43 21.72
C LYS A 9 -11.91 58.49 20.21
N THR A 10 -10.74 58.82 19.67
CA THR A 10 -10.40 58.68 18.27
C THR A 10 -10.39 57.18 17.86
N LEU A 11 -11.29 56.81 16.98
CA LEU A 11 -11.31 55.51 16.32
C LEU A 11 -10.27 55.50 15.20
N HIS A 12 -9.27 54.62 15.34
CA HIS A 12 -8.39 54.25 14.25
C HIS A 12 -9.12 53.34 13.24
N PRO A 13 -8.97 53.53 11.93
CA PRO A 13 -9.55 52.63 10.94
C PRO A 13 -8.73 51.31 10.88
N SER A 14 -9.39 50.18 11.10
CA SER A 14 -8.83 48.86 10.92
C SER A 14 -8.65 48.57 9.40
N SER A 15 -7.45 48.22 9.02
CA SER A 15 -7.08 47.78 7.67
C SER A 15 -7.84 46.52 7.29
N SER A 16 -8.73 46.64 6.31
CA SER A 16 -9.39 45.52 5.64
C SER A 16 -8.42 44.79 4.72
N VAL A 17 -8.11 43.54 5.04
CA VAL A 17 -7.41 42.61 4.16
C VAL A 17 -8.42 42.10 3.12
N PRO A 18 -8.18 42.23 1.80
CA PRO A 18 -9.09 41.72 0.79
C PRO A 18 -8.99 40.20 0.70
N LEU A 19 -10.10 39.52 1.00
CA LEU A 19 -10.29 38.09 0.76
C LEU A 19 -10.36 37.87 -0.76
N ARG A 20 -9.31 37.33 -1.36
CA ARG A 20 -9.33 36.91 -2.76
C ARG A 20 -10.07 35.58 -2.89
N LEU A 21 -11.30 35.65 -3.37
CA LEU A 21 -12.09 34.50 -3.78
C LEU A 21 -11.61 34.09 -5.18
N SER A 22 -10.85 32.99 -5.30
CA SER A 22 -10.54 32.39 -6.59
C SER A 22 -11.70 31.49 -7.02
N VAL A 23 -12.51 31.98 -7.95
CA VAL A 23 -13.52 31.21 -8.64
C VAL A 23 -12.81 30.41 -9.72
N VAL A 24 -12.66 29.08 -9.53
CA VAL A 24 -12.21 28.17 -10.59
C VAL A 24 -13.42 27.88 -11.48
N SER A 25 -13.41 28.51 -12.66
CA SER A 25 -14.40 28.29 -13.73
C SER A 25 -14.03 27.00 -14.46
N LEU A 26 -14.85 25.96 -14.33
CA LEU A 26 -14.74 24.73 -15.10
C LEU A 26 -15.46 24.94 -16.44
N ALA A 27 -14.71 25.34 -17.48
CA ALA A 27 -15.20 25.38 -18.85
C ALA A 27 -14.78 24.09 -19.56
N GLY A 28 -15.78 23.29 -19.94
CA GLY A 28 -15.59 22.12 -20.77
C GLY A 28 -15.14 22.48 -22.18
N CYS A 29 -14.19 21.73 -22.73
CA CYS A 29 -13.93 21.67 -24.16
C CYS A 29 -13.93 20.23 -24.62
N LEU A 30 -15.04 19.85 -25.22
CA LEU A 30 -15.21 18.65 -26.02
C LEU A 30 -14.68 18.97 -27.42
N ALA A 31 -13.52 18.45 -27.80
CA ALA A 31 -13.02 18.51 -29.17
C ALA A 31 -12.73 17.11 -29.66
N CYS A 32 -13.65 16.59 -30.48
CA CYS A 32 -13.40 15.42 -31.34
C CYS A 32 -12.40 15.82 -32.43
N LEU A 33 -11.28 15.12 -32.55
CA LEU A 33 -10.41 15.14 -33.71
C LEU A 33 -10.14 13.69 -34.14
N THR A 34 -10.85 13.32 -35.22
CA THR A 34 -10.56 12.13 -36.03
C THR A 34 -9.28 12.39 -36.84
N GLY A 35 -8.21 11.66 -36.52
CA GLY A 35 -6.97 11.68 -37.28
C GLY A 35 -6.71 10.28 -37.85
N THR A 36 -6.98 10.11 -39.14
CA THR A 36 -6.57 8.97 -39.95
C THR A 36 -5.05 9.01 -40.14
N ALA A 37 -4.31 8.04 -39.56
CA ALA A 37 -2.89 7.86 -39.86
C ALA A 37 -2.72 6.84 -40.98
N ALA A 38 -2.15 7.30 -42.08
CA ALA A 38 -1.76 6.50 -43.22
C ALA A 38 -0.60 5.57 -42.87
N MET A 39 -0.76 4.30 -43.26
CA MET A 39 0.30 3.29 -43.25
C MET A 39 1.31 3.56 -44.37
N ALA A 40 2.53 3.92 -44.04
CA ALA A 40 3.65 3.90 -44.98
C ALA A 40 4.32 2.52 -44.90
N GLN A 41 4.08 1.70 -45.92
CA GLN A 41 4.85 0.50 -46.18
C GLN A 41 6.20 0.89 -46.78
N THR A 42 7.27 0.61 -46.05
CA THR A 42 8.63 0.71 -46.54
C THR A 42 9.06 -0.67 -47.05
N ALA A 43 9.35 -0.75 -48.35
CA ALA A 43 9.80 -1.93 -49.04
C ALA A 43 11.20 -2.37 -48.56
N ALA A 44 11.35 -3.64 -48.29
CA ALA A 44 12.64 -4.29 -48.07
C ALA A 44 13.34 -4.60 -49.41
N PRO A 45 14.66 -4.40 -49.52
CA PRO A 45 15.39 -4.89 -50.67
C PRO A 45 15.67 -6.40 -50.55
N ALA A 46 15.39 -7.10 -51.67
CA ALA A 46 15.74 -8.48 -51.86
C ALA A 46 17.28 -8.60 -51.93
N VAL A 47 17.85 -9.51 -51.18
CA VAL A 47 19.23 -9.95 -51.31
C VAL A 47 19.26 -11.42 -51.65
N ALA A 48 20.13 -11.71 -52.65
CA ALA A 48 20.25 -12.92 -53.40
C ALA A 48 20.57 -14.18 -52.59
N SER A 49 20.02 -15.28 -53.06
CA SER A 49 20.39 -16.66 -52.72
C SER A 49 21.85 -16.93 -53.00
N ALA A 50 22.59 -17.30 -51.93
CA ALA A 50 23.80 -18.07 -52.07
C ALA A 50 23.54 -19.45 -51.44
N SER A 51 23.38 -20.40 -52.31
CA SER A 51 23.35 -21.82 -51.99
C SER A 51 24.78 -22.26 -51.72
N ASP A 52 25.10 -22.64 -50.50
CA ASP A 52 26.30 -23.40 -50.21
C ASP A 52 26.08 -24.41 -49.09
N ALA A 53 26.34 -25.63 -49.46
CA ALA A 53 26.62 -26.84 -48.71
C ALA A 53 26.27 -26.95 -47.22
N LEU A 54 25.34 -27.87 -46.91
CA LEU A 54 25.19 -28.50 -45.61
C LEU A 54 26.49 -29.21 -45.19
N PRO A 55 27.05 -28.93 -44.03
CA PRO A 55 27.87 -29.92 -43.33
C PRO A 55 26.94 -30.87 -42.56
N ALA A 56 27.29 -32.13 -42.63
CA ALA A 56 26.62 -33.27 -42.03
C ALA A 56 26.13 -33.04 -40.60
N ALA A 57 24.93 -33.50 -40.33
CA ALA A 57 24.33 -33.58 -39.02
C ALA A 57 25.30 -34.21 -38.01
N ALA A 58 25.70 -33.38 -37.01
CA ALA A 58 26.28 -33.92 -35.79
C ALA A 58 25.25 -34.85 -35.13
N PRO A 59 25.66 -36.01 -34.57
CA PRO A 59 24.73 -36.89 -33.90
C PRO A 59 24.06 -36.14 -32.77
N ALA A 60 22.74 -36.13 -32.79
CA ALA A 60 21.92 -35.63 -31.71
C ALA A 60 22.46 -36.22 -30.40
N ALA A 61 22.92 -35.35 -29.51
CA ALA A 61 23.29 -35.74 -28.15
C ALA A 61 22.08 -36.48 -27.57
N SER A 62 22.25 -37.78 -27.39
CA SER A 62 21.28 -38.64 -26.72
C SER A 62 21.04 -38.04 -25.33
N GLY A 63 19.96 -37.30 -25.18
CA GLY A 63 19.58 -36.75 -23.90
C GLY A 63 19.46 -37.91 -22.92
N THR A 64 20.32 -37.93 -21.93
CA THR A 64 20.18 -38.81 -20.77
C THR A 64 18.74 -38.67 -20.30
N PRO A 65 17.95 -39.76 -20.19
CA PRO A 65 16.57 -39.65 -19.71
C PRO A 65 16.60 -38.93 -18.36
N PRO A 66 15.67 -38.05 -18.10
CA PRO A 66 15.64 -37.29 -16.84
C PRO A 66 15.65 -38.31 -15.70
N ALA A 67 16.59 -38.13 -14.76
CA ALA A 67 16.73 -39.02 -13.61
C ALA A 67 15.41 -39.01 -12.86
N GLN A 68 14.74 -40.15 -12.79
CA GLN A 68 13.50 -40.34 -12.04
C GLN A 68 13.84 -40.98 -10.70
N TRP A 69 13.38 -40.38 -9.62
CA TRP A 69 13.61 -40.88 -8.27
C TRP A 69 12.29 -41.28 -7.62
N ARG A 70 12.30 -42.35 -6.89
CA ARG A 70 11.16 -42.75 -6.04
C ARG A 70 11.39 -42.25 -4.62
N VAL A 71 10.65 -41.20 -4.27
CA VAL A 71 10.67 -40.61 -2.92
C VAL A 71 9.41 -41.04 -2.18
N ARG A 72 9.59 -41.55 -0.95
CA ARG A 72 8.49 -42.00 -0.08
C ARG A 72 8.01 -40.90 0.89
N GLY A 73 8.82 -39.87 1.11
CA GLY A 73 8.49 -38.82 2.06
C GLY A 73 9.24 -37.54 1.80
N PHE A 74 8.62 -36.42 2.25
CA PHE A 74 9.29 -35.14 2.36
C PHE A 74 9.52 -34.81 3.82
N SER A 75 10.73 -34.38 4.16
CA SER A 75 11.08 -33.80 5.44
C SER A 75 11.24 -32.30 5.27
N VAL A 76 10.43 -31.51 5.96
CA VAL A 76 10.54 -30.06 5.91
C VAL A 76 11.17 -29.57 7.20
N ILE A 77 12.35 -28.94 7.07
CA ILE A 77 13.13 -28.39 8.18
C ILE A 77 13.21 -26.87 8.11
N GLY A 78 13.67 -26.24 9.19
CA GLY A 78 13.81 -24.79 9.29
C GLY A 78 12.56 -24.11 9.84
N ASP A 79 12.43 -22.82 9.55
CA ASP A 79 11.35 -21.95 10.07
C ASP A 79 10.02 -22.15 9.30
N ASN A 80 9.36 -23.28 9.50
CA ASN A 80 8.10 -23.62 8.86
C ASN A 80 6.88 -23.23 9.72
N PRO A 81 6.14 -22.14 9.42
CA PRO A 81 4.98 -21.71 10.20
C PRO A 81 3.70 -22.51 9.92
N LEU A 82 3.66 -23.35 8.86
CA LEU A 82 2.44 -24.08 8.49
C LEU A 82 2.12 -25.25 9.42
N GLY A 83 3.08 -25.71 10.20
CA GLY A 83 2.93 -26.93 10.99
C GLY A 83 2.98 -28.23 10.14
N SER A 84 3.13 -29.36 10.80
CA SER A 84 3.35 -30.66 10.14
C SER A 84 2.15 -31.13 9.32
N THR A 85 0.94 -30.99 9.86
CA THR A 85 -0.29 -31.48 9.20
C THR A 85 -0.57 -30.75 7.90
N GLU A 86 -0.47 -29.43 7.89
CA GLU A 86 -0.73 -28.62 6.69
C GLU A 86 0.36 -28.83 5.63
N THR A 87 1.61 -28.94 6.07
CA THR A 87 2.74 -29.28 5.20
C THR A 87 2.52 -30.63 4.51
N LEU A 88 2.11 -31.66 5.25
CA LEU A 88 1.81 -32.97 4.69
C LEU A 88 0.67 -32.92 3.66
N LEU A 89 -0.39 -32.14 3.93
CA LEU A 89 -1.50 -31.97 2.98
C LEU A 89 -1.05 -31.34 1.67
N VAL A 90 -0.17 -30.35 1.72
CA VAL A 90 0.38 -29.70 0.52
C VAL A 90 1.29 -30.64 -0.25
N MET A 91 2.09 -31.47 0.45
CA MET A 91 3.08 -32.34 -0.17
C MET A 91 2.48 -33.68 -0.66
N ALA A 92 1.31 -34.09 -0.16
CA ALA A 92 0.69 -35.38 -0.46
C ALA A 92 0.50 -35.71 -1.95
N PRO A 93 0.13 -34.76 -2.84
CA PRO A 93 -0.01 -35.01 -4.27
C PRO A 93 1.33 -35.44 -4.93
N PHE A 94 2.46 -34.92 -4.44
CA PHE A 94 3.78 -35.13 -4.99
C PHE A 94 4.42 -36.44 -4.53
N LEU A 95 3.90 -37.08 -3.49
CA LEU A 95 4.36 -38.39 -3.02
C LEU A 95 3.89 -39.56 -3.90
N ARG A 96 2.91 -39.34 -4.77
CA ARG A 96 2.29 -40.37 -5.61
C ARG A 96 2.86 -40.45 -7.02
N SER A 97 3.72 -39.52 -7.39
CA SER A 97 4.32 -39.41 -8.72
C SER A 97 5.79 -39.80 -8.71
N GLU A 98 6.28 -40.26 -9.86
CA GLU A 98 7.72 -40.40 -10.07
C GLU A 98 8.34 -39.00 -10.00
N LEU A 99 9.31 -38.83 -9.11
CA LEU A 99 9.89 -37.53 -8.85
C LEU A 99 10.89 -37.19 -9.96
N SER A 100 10.53 -36.21 -10.77
CA SER A 100 11.43 -35.51 -11.68
C SER A 100 11.85 -34.17 -11.07
N LEU A 101 12.84 -33.52 -11.65
CA LEU A 101 13.24 -32.18 -11.24
C LEU A 101 12.06 -31.18 -11.34
N ASP A 102 11.23 -31.30 -12.38
CA ASP A 102 10.03 -30.47 -12.57
C ASP A 102 8.99 -30.70 -11.47
N THR A 103 8.77 -31.97 -11.08
CA THR A 103 7.84 -32.30 -9.98
C THR A 103 8.33 -31.73 -8.66
N LEU A 104 9.64 -31.73 -8.44
CA LEU A 104 10.26 -31.16 -7.23
C LEU A 104 10.08 -29.62 -7.21
N GLN A 105 10.29 -28.95 -8.35
CA GLN A 105 10.04 -27.51 -8.44
C GLN A 105 8.57 -27.17 -8.22
N GLN A 106 7.64 -27.97 -8.72
CA GLN A 106 6.22 -27.82 -8.44
C GLN A 106 5.89 -28.01 -6.97
N ALA A 107 6.50 -29.00 -6.30
CA ALA A 107 6.31 -29.23 -4.87
C ALA A 107 6.83 -28.06 -4.02
N THR A 108 8.02 -27.54 -4.31
CA THR A 108 8.57 -26.36 -3.61
C THR A 108 7.70 -25.13 -3.85
N SER A 109 7.29 -24.89 -5.09
CA SER A 109 6.39 -23.76 -5.44
C SER A 109 5.01 -23.86 -4.77
N ALA A 110 4.45 -25.08 -4.65
CA ALA A 110 3.18 -25.30 -3.97
C ALA A 110 3.29 -24.98 -2.45
N LEU A 111 4.40 -25.37 -1.83
CA LEU A 111 4.66 -25.04 -0.42
C LEU A 111 4.87 -23.54 -0.22
N GLU A 112 5.64 -22.87 -1.09
CA GLU A 112 5.79 -21.42 -1.07
C GLU A 112 4.47 -20.68 -1.27
N ALA A 113 3.66 -21.09 -2.24
CA ALA A 113 2.34 -20.51 -2.48
C ALA A 113 1.44 -20.64 -1.25
N ARG A 114 1.51 -21.77 -0.53
CA ARG A 114 0.76 -21.95 0.70
C ARG A 114 1.24 -21.05 1.84
N LEU A 115 2.55 -20.88 1.99
CA LEU A 115 3.16 -19.94 2.94
C LEU A 115 2.70 -18.51 2.64
N GLN A 116 2.75 -18.09 1.37
CA GLN A 116 2.28 -16.77 0.94
C GLN A 116 0.79 -16.57 1.21
N ALA A 117 -0.05 -17.57 0.89
CA ALA A 117 -1.49 -17.51 1.15
C ALA A 117 -1.83 -17.37 2.65
N LYS A 118 -0.93 -17.80 3.54
CA LYS A 118 -1.05 -17.62 4.98
C LYS A 118 -0.39 -16.32 5.51
N GLY A 119 0.11 -15.46 4.62
CA GLY A 119 0.76 -14.20 4.99
C GLY A 119 2.26 -14.30 5.26
N HIS A 120 2.88 -15.45 5.03
CA HIS A 120 4.31 -15.68 5.24
C HIS A 120 5.11 -15.54 3.93
N ALA A 121 4.95 -14.39 3.25
CA ALA A 121 5.55 -14.18 1.93
C ALA A 121 7.08 -14.03 1.93
N LEU A 122 7.69 -13.78 3.08
CA LEU A 122 9.16 -13.74 3.22
C LEU A 122 9.78 -15.10 3.60
N HIS A 123 9.04 -16.19 3.40
CA HIS A 123 9.58 -17.54 3.54
C HIS A 123 9.82 -18.13 2.16
N ARG A 124 10.99 -18.73 1.97
CA ARG A 124 11.40 -19.42 0.75
C ARG A 124 11.66 -20.89 1.06
N VAL A 125 11.36 -21.74 0.09
CA VAL A 125 11.63 -23.17 0.19
C VAL A 125 12.84 -23.49 -0.65
N VAL A 126 13.91 -23.90 -0.03
CA VAL A 126 15.20 -24.23 -0.67
C VAL A 126 15.43 -25.73 -0.59
N LEU A 127 15.94 -26.29 -1.66
CA LEU A 127 16.45 -27.64 -1.69
C LEU A 127 17.94 -27.62 -1.30
N PRO A 128 18.32 -28.07 -0.10
CA PRO A 128 19.72 -28.15 0.26
C PRO A 128 20.44 -29.22 -0.58
N PRO A 129 21.74 -29.08 -0.82
CA PRO A 129 22.52 -30.13 -1.44
C PRO A 129 22.39 -31.41 -0.64
N GLN A 130 21.87 -32.49 -1.24
CA GLN A 130 21.62 -33.76 -0.59
C GLN A 130 21.71 -34.90 -1.59
N GLU A 131 22.07 -36.09 -1.11
CA GLU A 131 21.89 -37.31 -1.89
C GLU A 131 20.41 -37.68 -1.91
N VAL A 132 19.91 -38.10 -3.06
CA VAL A 132 18.50 -38.48 -3.21
C VAL A 132 18.31 -39.84 -2.55
N THR A 133 17.66 -39.86 -1.40
CA THR A 133 17.24 -41.01 -0.64
C THR A 133 15.74 -41.24 -0.75
N GLU A 134 15.20 -42.16 0.04
CA GLU A 134 13.73 -42.38 0.12
C GLU A 134 12.99 -41.18 0.72
N THR A 135 13.69 -40.29 1.44
CA THR A 135 13.12 -39.04 2.01
C THR A 135 13.92 -37.85 1.49
N LEU A 136 13.20 -36.89 0.92
CA LEU A 136 13.78 -35.64 0.41
C LEU A 136 13.59 -34.52 1.45
N THR A 137 14.68 -33.82 1.76
CA THR A 137 14.66 -32.73 2.74
C THR A 137 14.44 -31.40 1.99
N LEU A 138 13.44 -30.64 2.40
CA LEU A 138 13.20 -29.26 2.00
C LEU A 138 13.49 -28.35 3.19
N GLN A 139 14.15 -27.24 2.94
CA GLN A 139 14.46 -26.26 3.98
C GLN A 139 13.66 -25.00 3.76
N VAL A 140 12.90 -24.58 4.78
CA VAL A 140 12.23 -23.29 4.79
C VAL A 140 13.17 -22.26 5.42
N VAL A 141 13.52 -21.25 4.64
CA VAL A 141 14.36 -20.12 5.04
C VAL A 141 13.47 -18.88 5.13
N LYS A 142 13.59 -18.11 6.21
CA LYS A 142 12.90 -16.84 6.37
C LYS A 142 13.85 -15.67 6.11
N PHE A 143 13.35 -14.64 5.47
CA PHE A 143 14.03 -13.35 5.35
C PHE A 143 13.53 -12.40 6.43
N ALA A 144 14.45 -11.64 7.01
CA ALA A 144 14.14 -10.61 7.98
C ALA A 144 14.21 -9.22 7.33
N ILE A 145 13.52 -8.25 7.94
CA ILE A 145 13.65 -6.84 7.55
C ILE A 145 15.03 -6.35 8.00
N GLY A 146 15.83 -5.83 7.07
CA GLY A 146 17.12 -5.20 7.33
C GLY A 146 16.94 -3.79 7.83
N LYS A 147 16.74 -2.85 6.93
CA LYS A 147 16.55 -1.42 7.22
C LYS A 147 15.12 -1.00 6.89
N VAL A 148 14.58 -0.09 7.70
CA VAL A 148 13.29 0.56 7.41
C VAL A 148 13.56 2.04 7.17
N ASN A 149 13.41 2.46 5.92
CA ASN A 149 13.59 3.84 5.49
C ASN A 149 12.22 4.51 5.28
N VAL A 150 12.00 5.68 5.88
CA VAL A 150 10.74 6.44 5.76
C VAL A 150 11.01 7.73 4.98
N GLU A 151 10.31 7.88 3.85
CA GLU A 151 10.42 9.02 2.96
C GLU A 151 9.13 9.84 2.95
N GLY A 152 9.24 11.17 3.00
CA GLY A 152 8.10 12.06 2.80
C GLY A 152 7.12 12.16 3.97
N ALA A 153 7.51 11.80 5.20
CA ALA A 153 6.64 11.80 6.38
C ALA A 153 6.02 13.17 6.73
N GLY A 154 6.64 14.27 6.31
CA GLY A 154 6.11 15.63 6.46
C GLY A 154 5.70 15.97 7.89
N ALA A 155 4.48 16.48 8.05
CA ALA A 155 3.92 16.89 9.35
C ALA A 155 3.58 15.72 10.29
N PHE A 156 3.67 14.47 9.83
CA PHE A 156 3.42 13.30 10.68
C PHE A 156 4.67 12.83 11.42
N GLY A 157 5.84 13.02 10.84
CA GLY A 157 7.10 12.56 11.39
C GLY A 157 7.32 11.05 11.25
N GLU A 158 8.59 10.64 11.25
CA GLU A 158 8.98 9.24 11.07
C GLU A 158 8.46 8.33 12.20
N ALA A 159 8.52 8.80 13.44
CA ALA A 159 8.07 8.04 14.61
C ALA A 159 6.58 7.67 14.55
N ASN A 160 5.73 8.56 13.99
CA ASN A 160 4.32 8.27 13.76
C ASN A 160 4.15 7.19 12.70
N ILE A 161 4.88 7.29 11.58
CA ILE A 161 4.80 6.31 10.49
C ILE A 161 5.26 4.92 10.96
N ARG A 162 6.39 4.84 11.67
CA ARG A 162 6.87 3.56 12.25
C ARG A 162 5.85 2.95 13.21
N ARG A 163 5.15 3.76 14.01
CA ARG A 163 4.08 3.31 14.93
C ARG A 163 2.85 2.81 14.17
N SER A 164 2.55 3.37 12.99
CA SER A 164 1.42 2.92 12.17
C SER A 164 1.66 1.60 11.44
N LEU A 165 2.90 1.13 11.39
CA LEU A 165 3.32 -0.11 10.71
C LEU A 165 4.13 -1.01 11.66
N PRO A 166 3.56 -1.52 12.77
CA PRO A 166 4.28 -2.30 13.76
C PRO A 166 4.85 -3.63 13.23
N GLU A 167 4.36 -4.14 12.09
CA GLU A 167 4.97 -5.31 11.42
C GLU A 167 6.33 -5.01 10.77
N LEU A 168 6.63 -3.75 10.44
CA LEU A 168 7.91 -3.36 9.85
C LEU A 168 8.93 -3.05 10.94
N GLN A 169 9.39 -4.09 11.64
CA GLN A 169 10.49 -4.00 12.62
C GLN A 169 11.77 -4.55 12.02
N GLU A 170 12.87 -3.83 12.22
CA GLU A 170 14.21 -4.29 11.83
C GLU A 170 14.55 -5.58 12.58
N GLY A 171 15.05 -6.58 11.87
CA GLY A 171 15.30 -7.94 12.38
C GLY A 171 14.05 -8.83 12.47
N GLY A 172 12.86 -8.31 12.27
CA GLY A 172 11.61 -9.06 12.26
C GLY A 172 11.27 -9.65 10.87
N THR A 173 10.39 -10.65 10.86
CA THR A 173 9.78 -11.16 9.61
C THR A 173 8.31 -10.79 9.63
N PRO A 174 7.87 -9.81 8.81
CA PRO A 174 6.51 -9.30 8.84
C PRO A 174 5.49 -10.32 8.35
N HIS A 175 4.32 -10.32 8.97
CA HIS A 175 3.15 -11.04 8.49
C HIS A 175 2.37 -10.16 7.51
N PHE A 176 2.34 -10.54 6.24
CA PHE A 176 1.84 -9.68 5.15
C PHE A 176 0.36 -9.33 5.26
N HIS A 177 -0.48 -10.21 5.80
CA HIS A 177 -1.88 -9.86 6.04
C HIS A 177 -2.02 -8.77 7.10
N ALA A 178 -1.25 -8.85 8.19
CA ALA A 178 -1.24 -7.81 9.22
C ALA A 178 -0.67 -6.49 8.67
N LEU A 179 0.43 -6.55 7.92
CA LEU A 179 1.00 -5.37 7.26
C LEU A 179 0.02 -4.71 6.28
N ALA A 180 -0.74 -5.49 5.52
CA ALA A 180 -1.76 -4.96 4.61
C ALA A 180 -2.87 -4.23 5.37
N VAL A 181 -3.36 -4.80 6.48
CA VAL A 181 -4.36 -4.18 7.35
C VAL A 181 -3.81 -2.89 7.97
N GLN A 182 -2.59 -2.90 8.48
CA GLN A 182 -1.93 -1.72 9.06
C GLN A 182 -1.77 -0.60 8.01
N THR A 183 -1.37 -0.96 6.79
CA THR A 183 -1.24 -0.01 5.68
C THR A 183 -2.60 0.55 5.28
N ALA A 184 -3.64 -0.26 5.22
CA ALA A 184 -5.00 0.19 4.95
C ALA A 184 -5.49 1.16 6.02
N LEU A 185 -5.32 0.83 7.31
CA LEU A 185 -5.67 1.73 8.42
C LEU A 185 -4.87 3.03 8.40
N ALA A 186 -3.58 2.99 8.04
CA ALA A 186 -2.79 4.20 7.90
C ALA A 186 -3.31 5.10 6.78
N ASN A 187 -3.83 4.50 5.70
CA ASN A 187 -4.42 5.18 4.55
C ASN A 187 -5.87 5.64 4.76
N ASP A 188 -6.56 5.20 5.82
CA ASP A 188 -7.84 5.76 6.23
C ASP A 188 -7.69 7.20 6.80
N ASN A 189 -6.46 7.64 7.05
CA ASN A 189 -6.18 9.02 7.43
C ASN A 189 -6.26 9.93 6.20
N PRO A 190 -7.15 10.96 6.19
CA PRO A 190 -7.36 11.80 5.00
C PRO A 190 -6.17 12.70 4.64
N ALA A 191 -5.20 12.87 5.56
CA ALA A 191 -4.05 13.76 5.38
C ALA A 191 -2.74 13.01 5.11
N LYS A 192 -2.75 11.68 4.98
CA LYS A 192 -1.56 10.92 4.58
C LYS A 192 -1.91 9.72 3.71
N GLN A 193 -0.99 9.38 2.81
CA GLN A 193 -1.00 8.11 2.07
C GLN A 193 0.34 7.43 2.26
N VAL A 194 0.29 6.15 2.59
CA VAL A 194 1.46 5.32 2.89
C VAL A 194 1.56 4.20 1.88
N GLN A 195 2.74 4.02 1.30
CA GLN A 195 3.07 2.93 0.40
C GLN A 195 4.32 2.24 0.91
N VAL A 196 4.29 0.92 0.98
CA VAL A 196 5.42 0.10 1.42
C VAL A 196 6.02 -0.62 0.22
N ALA A 197 7.31 -0.43 -0.02
CA ALA A 197 8.08 -1.15 -1.01
C ALA A 197 9.15 -1.99 -0.30
N LEU A 198 9.31 -3.23 -0.73
CA LEU A 198 10.30 -4.17 -0.19
C LEU A 198 11.31 -4.48 -1.29
N LYS A 199 12.59 -4.42 -0.99
CA LYS A 199 13.70 -4.74 -1.89
C LYS A 199 14.71 -5.62 -1.16
N ALA A 200 15.35 -6.57 -1.85
CA ALA A 200 16.50 -7.28 -1.29
C ALA A 200 17.56 -6.26 -0.83
N SER A 201 18.13 -6.48 0.34
CA SER A 201 19.17 -5.60 0.87
C SER A 201 20.44 -5.71 0.01
N ASP A 202 21.07 -4.57 -0.25
CA ASP A 202 22.32 -4.53 -0.99
C ASP A 202 23.52 -4.99 -0.13
N ASP A 203 23.36 -4.94 1.21
CA ASP A 203 24.41 -5.30 2.17
C ASP A 203 24.39 -6.78 2.57
N ASN A 204 23.23 -7.42 2.58
CA ASN A 204 23.08 -8.81 3.02
C ASN A 204 21.94 -9.51 2.26
N PRO A 205 22.22 -10.61 1.52
CA PRO A 205 21.23 -11.32 0.73
C PRO A 205 20.10 -11.99 1.55
N ASP A 206 20.30 -12.19 2.85
CA ASP A 206 19.30 -12.77 3.76
C ASP A 206 18.36 -11.72 4.35
N LEU A 207 18.57 -10.43 4.03
CA LEU A 207 17.77 -9.32 4.52
C LEU A 207 16.98 -8.65 3.39
N ILE A 208 15.85 -8.06 3.76
CA ILE A 208 14.99 -7.27 2.90
C ILE A 208 14.83 -5.87 3.48
N ASP A 209 15.18 -4.86 2.71
CA ASP A 209 15.01 -3.47 3.13
C ASP A 209 13.61 -2.97 2.75
N ALA A 210 12.97 -2.29 3.70
CA ALA A 210 11.66 -1.70 3.54
C ALA A 210 11.79 -0.18 3.31
N THR A 211 11.20 0.31 2.22
CA THR A 211 11.06 1.75 1.98
C THR A 211 9.58 2.11 2.11
N VAL A 212 9.29 2.97 3.08
CA VAL A 212 7.95 3.49 3.34
C VAL A 212 7.84 4.89 2.74
N ARG A 213 7.13 5.02 1.64
CA ARG A 213 6.86 6.31 1.00
C ARG A 213 5.57 6.90 1.53
N VAL A 214 5.62 8.12 2.00
CA VAL A 214 4.50 8.83 2.58
C VAL A 214 4.22 10.10 1.78
N GLN A 215 2.98 10.26 1.36
CA GLN A 215 2.48 11.52 0.84
C GLN A 215 1.66 12.19 1.93
N ALA A 216 2.21 13.23 2.56
CA ALA A 216 1.58 13.93 3.68
C ALA A 216 0.98 15.27 3.21
N ALA A 217 -0.26 15.51 3.58
CA ALA A 217 -0.93 16.80 3.48
C ALA A 217 -0.99 17.48 4.87
N PRO A 218 -1.29 18.79 4.94
CA PRO A 218 -1.49 19.47 6.22
C PRO A 218 -2.57 18.76 7.04
N PRO A 219 -2.31 18.41 8.31
CA PRO A 219 -3.26 17.66 9.14
C PRO A 219 -4.46 18.51 9.57
N LEU A 220 -4.32 19.82 9.63
CA LEU A 220 -5.39 20.76 9.97
C LEU A 220 -6.08 21.24 8.68
N GLN A 221 -7.38 20.99 8.58
CA GLN A 221 -8.19 21.37 7.43
C GLN A 221 -9.47 22.07 7.89
N TRP A 222 -9.90 23.05 7.11
CA TRP A 222 -11.14 23.77 7.30
C TRP A 222 -11.96 23.78 6.02
N SER A 223 -13.25 23.58 6.13
CA SER A 223 -14.18 23.75 5.04
C SER A 223 -15.41 24.52 5.47
N ALA A 224 -15.94 25.31 4.54
CA ALA A 224 -17.21 26.01 4.68
C ALA A 224 -18.08 25.67 3.47
N SER A 225 -19.33 25.33 3.69
CA SER A 225 -20.30 25.06 2.65
C SER A 225 -21.60 25.79 2.88
N LEU A 226 -22.18 26.28 1.79
CA LEU A 226 -23.49 26.90 1.77
C LEU A 226 -24.41 26.09 0.88
N SER A 227 -25.56 25.70 1.38
CA SER A 227 -26.53 24.91 0.64
C SER A 227 -27.98 25.41 0.87
N ASN A 228 -28.88 25.07 -0.02
CA ASN A 228 -30.32 25.39 0.08
C ASN A 228 -31.11 24.10 0.37
N THR A 229 -30.74 23.40 1.43
CA THR A 229 -31.36 22.12 1.83
C THR A 229 -32.33 22.25 3.01
N GLY A 230 -32.55 23.48 3.49
CA GLY A 230 -33.46 23.74 4.58
C GLY A 230 -34.94 23.80 4.16
N THR A 231 -35.81 23.93 5.14
CA THR A 231 -37.27 24.06 4.97
C THR A 231 -37.73 25.51 5.07
N ALA A 232 -38.94 25.81 4.64
CA ALA A 232 -39.51 27.13 4.79
C ALA A 232 -39.70 27.57 6.26
N SER A 233 -39.92 26.61 7.15
CA SER A 233 -40.08 26.84 8.59
C SER A 233 -38.79 27.17 9.32
N THR A 234 -37.66 26.56 8.92
CA THR A 234 -36.35 26.72 9.57
C THR A 234 -35.35 27.58 8.79
N GLY A 235 -35.80 28.19 7.69
CA GLY A 235 -34.94 28.85 6.71
C GLY A 235 -34.42 27.84 5.68
N ARG A 236 -34.30 28.25 4.43
CA ARG A 236 -33.85 27.37 3.33
C ARG A 236 -32.33 27.21 3.31
N ASP A 237 -31.63 28.24 3.71
CA ASP A 237 -30.16 28.29 3.64
C ASP A 237 -29.53 27.50 4.81
N ARG A 238 -28.46 26.78 4.51
CA ARG A 238 -27.63 26.07 5.49
C ARG A 238 -26.17 26.46 5.28
N LEU A 239 -25.60 27.02 6.32
CA LEU A 239 -24.16 27.24 6.41
C LEU A 239 -23.56 26.14 7.29
N SER A 240 -22.64 25.37 6.73
CA SER A 240 -21.87 24.37 7.48
C SER A 240 -20.41 24.77 7.50
N LEU A 241 -19.82 24.76 8.69
CA LEU A 241 -18.39 24.96 8.94
C LEU A 241 -17.84 23.67 9.53
N VAL A 242 -16.77 23.15 8.94
CA VAL A 242 -16.11 21.94 9.45
C VAL A 242 -14.63 22.23 9.63
N GLY A 243 -14.14 21.98 10.84
CA GLY A 243 -12.73 21.96 11.16
C GLY A 243 -12.30 20.54 11.50
N SER A 244 -11.21 20.06 10.93
CA SER A 244 -10.69 18.73 11.21
C SER A 244 -9.19 18.75 11.40
N HIS A 245 -8.71 17.89 12.30
CA HIS A 245 -7.29 17.65 12.53
C HIS A 245 -7.01 16.15 12.47
N ALA A 246 -6.15 15.74 11.54
CA ALA A 246 -5.92 14.35 11.20
C ALA A 246 -4.73 13.70 11.93
N ASN A 247 -4.01 14.44 12.78
CA ASN A 247 -2.84 13.94 13.52
C ASN A 247 -2.73 14.56 14.91
N LEU A 248 -3.79 14.45 15.72
CA LEU A 248 -3.74 14.91 17.12
C LEU A 248 -2.74 14.06 17.91
N PHE A 249 -1.97 14.73 18.75
CA PHE A 249 -0.94 14.12 19.61
C PHE A 249 0.15 13.35 18.85
N GLU A 250 0.31 13.62 17.54
CA GLU A 250 1.24 12.89 16.66
C GLU A 250 0.97 11.36 16.64
N ARG A 251 -0.29 10.95 16.84
CA ARG A 251 -0.72 9.55 16.95
C ARG A 251 -1.80 9.15 15.95
N ASP A 252 -1.98 9.92 14.88
CA ASP A 252 -3.04 9.70 13.88
C ASP A 252 -4.47 9.81 14.43
N HIS A 253 -4.63 10.34 15.63
CA HIS A 253 -5.97 10.60 16.14
C HIS A 253 -6.63 11.69 15.30
N GLN A 254 -7.83 11.42 14.86
CA GLN A 254 -8.58 12.32 13.99
C GLN A 254 -9.71 12.95 14.78
N LEU A 255 -9.77 14.27 14.79
CA LEU A 255 -10.86 15.05 15.37
C LEU A 255 -11.53 15.86 14.27
N SER A 256 -12.84 15.81 14.21
CA SER A 256 -13.63 16.69 13.33
C SER A 256 -14.74 17.34 14.15
N VAL A 257 -14.86 18.65 13.98
CA VAL A 257 -15.93 19.47 14.58
C VAL A 257 -16.70 20.11 13.44
N ALA A 258 -18.00 19.86 13.39
CA ALA A 258 -18.91 20.43 12.41
C ALA A 258 -19.92 21.34 13.11
N TYR A 259 -20.15 22.52 12.55
CA TYR A 259 -21.21 23.42 12.99
C TYR A 259 -22.10 23.78 11.80
N THR A 260 -23.40 23.54 11.93
CA THR A 260 -24.38 23.88 10.88
C THR A 260 -25.46 24.78 11.45
N THR A 261 -25.76 25.86 10.72
CA THR A 261 -26.80 26.82 11.07
C THR A 261 -27.59 27.27 9.84
N SER A 262 -28.71 27.96 10.05
CA SER A 262 -29.43 28.70 9.03
C SER A 262 -28.99 30.17 9.05
N LEU A 263 -28.71 30.75 7.89
CA LEU A 263 -28.39 32.18 7.78
C LEU A 263 -29.61 33.07 8.05
N ALA A 264 -30.80 32.62 7.61
CA ALA A 264 -32.04 33.36 7.78
C ALA A 264 -32.57 33.25 9.22
N ARG A 265 -32.34 32.11 9.89
CA ARG A 265 -32.87 31.84 11.27
C ARG A 265 -31.83 31.12 12.12
N PRO A 266 -30.75 31.79 12.52
CA PRO A 266 -29.65 31.16 13.24
C PRO A 266 -30.00 30.70 14.67
N SER A 267 -31.08 31.28 15.26
CA SER A 267 -31.61 30.84 16.54
C SER A 267 -32.30 29.47 16.47
N ASP A 268 -32.92 29.17 15.33
CA ASP A 268 -33.79 28.00 15.16
C ASP A 268 -33.04 26.76 14.73
N VAL A 269 -31.84 26.94 14.12
CA VAL A 269 -31.01 25.88 13.65
C VAL A 269 -29.59 26.00 14.16
N ARG A 270 -29.23 25.12 15.08
CA ARG A 270 -27.86 25.00 15.63
C ARG A 270 -27.55 23.55 15.80
N GLN A 271 -26.69 23.02 14.91
CA GLN A 271 -26.25 21.64 14.98
C GLN A 271 -24.74 21.62 15.19
N VAL A 272 -24.30 20.89 16.20
CA VAL A 272 -22.88 20.65 16.47
C VAL A 272 -22.63 19.14 16.32
N GLY A 273 -21.70 18.79 15.47
CA GLY A 273 -21.21 17.42 15.34
C GLY A 273 -19.77 17.33 15.82
N LEU A 274 -19.47 16.30 16.58
CA LEU A 274 -18.12 15.97 17.02
C LEU A 274 -17.82 14.53 16.64
N THR A 275 -16.71 14.31 15.93
CA THR A 275 -16.22 12.98 15.59
C THR A 275 -14.78 12.86 16.06
N TYR A 276 -14.50 11.80 16.80
CA TYR A 276 -13.14 11.47 17.22
C TYR A 276 -12.83 10.02 16.88
N ARG A 277 -11.73 9.78 16.17
CA ARG A 277 -11.29 8.45 15.74
C ARG A 277 -9.88 8.18 16.24
N VAL A 278 -9.64 6.96 16.70
CA VAL A 278 -8.35 6.48 17.20
C VAL A 278 -8.00 5.20 16.47
N PRO A 279 -6.92 5.16 15.68
CA PRO A 279 -6.49 3.94 15.01
C PRO A 279 -5.77 3.00 15.99
N PHE A 280 -6.08 1.70 15.92
CA PHE A 280 -5.43 0.63 16.68
C PHE A 280 -4.68 -0.30 15.73
N TYR A 281 -3.46 0.07 15.37
CA TYR A 281 -2.66 -0.63 14.37
C TYR A 281 -2.30 -2.07 14.73
N THR A 282 -2.14 -2.37 16.02
CA THR A 282 -1.77 -3.71 16.50
C THR A 282 -2.89 -4.74 16.40
N VAL A 283 -4.15 -4.29 16.48
CA VAL A 283 -5.35 -5.15 16.42
C VAL A 283 -6.14 -4.98 15.13
N GLY A 284 -5.69 -4.08 14.24
CA GLY A 284 -6.32 -3.87 12.95
C GLY A 284 -7.73 -3.25 13.04
N GLY A 285 -7.93 -2.23 13.90
CA GLY A 285 -9.23 -1.59 14.10
C GLY A 285 -9.15 -0.07 14.31
N MET A 286 -10.32 0.58 14.25
CA MET A 286 -10.56 1.99 14.62
C MET A 286 -11.62 2.09 15.69
#